data_df5d4a7799f7eaf6d2ec44e3b1729ced
#
_entry.id   df5d4a7799f7eaf6d2ec44e3b1729ced
#
_cell.length_a   1.000
_cell.length_b   1.000
_cell.length_c   1.000
_cell.angle_alpha   90.00
_cell.angle_beta   90.00
_cell.angle_gamma   90.00
#
_symmetry.space_group_name_H-M   'P 1'
#
loop_
_entity.id
_entity.type
_entity.pdbx_description
1 polymer ?
#
loop_
_entity_poly.entity_id
_entity_poly.type
_entity_poly.pdbx_seq_one_letter_code
_entity_poly.pdbx_strand_id
1 'polypeptide(L)'
;AWSDVKWTDSFVDIEGSLKPDPYYDTKVKMTWDDNYFYFGAYMEDPHVWATITARDAVVYKDNDFEIFLDPDGDTHNYYELEVNAFETEWDLILLKPYHDAEKVALDSWDIPGLISKVHVEGTINDPSDMDKGWSVEIAIPWKGFINNFRSKTPPTDGEIWKVNFSRVHWDTEIKDGEYVKTDSPEFNWVWSPQGHIYMHFPHFW
;
A
#
# COMPACT_ATOMS: atom_id res chain seq x y z
N ALA A 1 11.73 -9.77 -15.03
CA ALA A 1 11.38 -8.34 -15.19
C ALA A 1 12.04 -7.51 -14.07
N TRP A 2 12.05 -8.00 -12.81
CA TRP A 2 12.52 -7.25 -11.64
C TRP A 2 14.02 -7.32 -11.33
N SER A 3 14.83 -8.11 -12.06
CA SER A 3 16.25 -8.35 -11.75
C SER A 3 17.09 -7.09 -11.71
N ASP A 4 16.77 -6.13 -12.58
CA ASP A 4 17.56 -4.90 -12.76
C ASP A 4 16.98 -3.71 -11.97
N VAL A 5 15.82 -3.90 -11.33
CA VAL A 5 15.16 -2.88 -10.49
C VAL A 5 15.65 -3.05 -9.05
N LYS A 6 16.17 -1.98 -8.48
CA LYS A 6 16.64 -1.98 -7.09
C LYS A 6 15.46 -1.93 -6.12
N TRP A 7 15.62 -2.58 -4.98
CA TRP A 7 14.74 -2.39 -3.84
C TRP A 7 14.94 -0.99 -3.25
N THR A 8 13.89 -0.45 -2.67
CA THR A 8 13.97 0.68 -1.75
C THR A 8 14.75 0.28 -0.50
N ASP A 9 15.05 1.24 0.37
CA ASP A 9 15.39 0.95 1.74
C ASP A 9 14.19 0.27 2.43
N SER A 10 14.46 -0.45 3.54
CA SER A 10 13.40 -1.04 4.36
C SER A 10 12.49 0.04 4.93
N PHE A 11 11.22 -0.29 5.11
CA PHE A 11 10.26 0.61 5.72
C PHE A 11 10.63 0.91 7.16
N VAL A 12 10.19 2.06 7.63
CA VAL A 12 10.29 2.53 9.01
C VAL A 12 8.90 2.83 9.56
N ASP A 13 8.76 3.05 10.86
CA ASP A 13 7.49 3.51 11.41
C ASP A 13 7.08 4.87 10.80
N ILE A 14 5.81 5.11 10.60
CA ILE A 14 5.29 6.36 10.02
C ILE A 14 5.69 7.60 10.83
N GLU A 15 5.85 7.47 12.14
CA GLU A 15 6.33 8.53 13.02
C GLU A 15 7.88 8.64 13.03
N GLY A 16 8.56 7.80 12.24
CA GLY A 16 10.01 7.78 12.11
C GLY A 16 10.70 7.45 13.43
N SER A 17 11.77 8.16 13.76
CA SER A 17 12.59 7.93 14.96
C SER A 17 11.85 8.14 16.31
N LEU A 18 10.57 8.53 16.28
CA LEU A 18 9.75 8.62 17.49
C LEU A 18 9.23 7.24 17.95
N LYS A 19 9.31 6.23 17.08
CA LYS A 19 8.88 4.85 17.32
C LYS A 19 10.02 3.86 17.03
N PRO A 20 9.93 2.64 17.56
CA PRO A 20 10.86 1.57 17.18
C PRO A 20 10.75 1.24 15.69
N ASP A 21 11.86 0.76 15.12
CA ASP A 21 11.84 0.21 13.76
C ASP A 21 10.89 -1.00 13.66
N PRO A 22 10.31 -1.23 12.47
CA PRO A 22 9.54 -2.45 12.18
C PRO A 22 10.32 -3.72 12.54
N TYR A 23 9.64 -4.70 13.08
CA TYR A 23 10.24 -6.00 13.38
C TYR A 23 10.15 -7.00 12.23
N TYR A 24 9.42 -6.67 11.16
CA TYR A 24 9.38 -7.40 9.89
C TYR A 24 9.79 -6.49 8.74
N ASP A 25 10.60 -7.01 7.82
CA ASP A 25 11.11 -6.24 6.69
C ASP A 25 10.02 -6.03 5.63
N THR A 26 9.97 -4.83 5.09
CA THR A 26 9.13 -4.48 3.95
C THR A 26 9.92 -3.63 2.98
N LYS A 27 9.87 -3.98 1.70
CA LYS A 27 10.58 -3.29 0.61
C LYS A 27 9.75 -3.25 -0.64
N VAL A 28 9.99 -2.25 -1.45
CA VAL A 28 9.30 -2.04 -2.73
C VAL A 28 10.32 -1.88 -3.85
N LYS A 29 9.92 -2.29 -5.03
CA LYS A 29 10.51 -1.92 -6.32
C LYS A 29 9.47 -1.19 -7.14
N MET A 30 9.89 -0.19 -7.91
CA MET A 30 9.02 0.45 -8.89
C MET A 30 9.77 0.67 -10.20
N THR A 31 9.03 0.54 -11.29
CA THR A 31 9.51 0.80 -12.65
C THR A 31 8.34 1.09 -13.56
N TRP A 32 8.58 1.58 -14.76
CA TRP A 32 7.52 1.88 -15.72
C TRP A 32 7.96 1.59 -17.15
N ASP A 33 6.98 1.52 -18.03
CA ASP A 33 7.13 1.55 -19.48
C ASP A 33 6.12 2.52 -20.10
N ASP A 34 5.96 2.47 -21.41
CA ASP A 34 5.02 3.37 -22.13
C ASP A 34 3.54 3.12 -21.79
N ASN A 35 3.21 2.00 -21.15
CA ASN A 35 1.83 1.57 -20.90
C ASN A 35 1.44 1.54 -19.42
N TYR A 36 2.39 1.20 -18.55
CA TYR A 36 2.13 0.90 -17.14
C TYR A 36 3.18 1.48 -16.20
N PHE A 37 2.73 1.79 -15.00
CA PHE A 37 3.55 1.94 -13.81
C PHE A 37 3.47 0.65 -12.99
N TYR A 38 4.62 0.05 -12.69
CA TYR A 38 4.73 -1.24 -12.02
C TYR A 38 5.29 -1.09 -10.61
N PHE A 39 4.72 -1.82 -9.69
CA PHE A 39 5.19 -1.94 -8.31
C PHE A 39 5.33 -3.42 -7.95
N GLY A 40 6.36 -3.74 -7.21
CA GLY A 40 6.56 -5.06 -6.63
C GLY A 40 6.96 -4.87 -5.18
N ALA A 41 6.15 -5.33 -4.23
CA ALA A 41 6.44 -5.26 -2.80
C ALA A 41 6.68 -6.65 -2.22
N TYR A 42 7.51 -6.71 -1.20
CA TYR A 42 7.72 -7.89 -0.38
C TYR A 42 7.55 -7.51 1.09
N MET A 43 6.76 -8.27 1.80
CA MET A 43 6.47 -8.15 3.21
C MET A 43 6.88 -9.44 3.93
N GLU A 44 7.91 -9.37 4.77
CA GLU A 44 8.19 -10.44 5.71
C GLU A 44 7.04 -10.58 6.69
N ASP A 45 6.48 -11.77 6.84
CA ASP A 45 5.36 -12.04 7.74
C ASP A 45 5.33 -13.54 8.08
N PRO A 46 5.68 -13.93 9.32
CA PRO A 46 5.65 -15.33 9.72
C PRO A 46 4.24 -15.87 9.97
N HIS A 47 3.22 -15.02 9.91
CA HIS A 47 1.82 -15.32 10.22
C HIS A 47 0.89 -14.64 9.24
N VAL A 48 0.98 -15.03 7.96
CA VAL A 48 0.17 -14.43 6.89
C VAL A 48 -1.31 -14.73 7.12
N TRP A 49 -2.09 -13.71 7.30
CA TRP A 49 -3.52 -13.81 7.50
C TRP A 49 -4.29 -12.71 6.75
N ALA A 50 -5.53 -12.99 6.41
CA ALA A 50 -6.47 -12.05 5.83
C ALA A 50 -7.90 -12.53 6.08
N THR A 51 -8.85 -11.61 6.11
CA THR A 51 -10.27 -11.89 6.31
C THR A 51 -11.17 -11.22 5.29
N ILE A 52 -10.72 -10.11 4.71
CA ILE A 52 -11.51 -9.29 3.79
C ILE A 52 -11.38 -9.83 2.38
N THR A 53 -12.52 -10.15 1.76
CA THR A 53 -12.61 -10.71 0.39
C THR A 53 -13.46 -9.87 -0.55
N ALA A 54 -14.15 -8.85 -0.04
CA ALA A 54 -14.99 -7.97 -0.84
C ALA A 54 -14.17 -6.80 -1.36
N ARG A 55 -14.13 -6.60 -2.68
CA ARG A 55 -13.55 -5.40 -3.29
C ARG A 55 -14.20 -4.14 -2.71
N ASP A 56 -13.44 -3.07 -2.58
CA ASP A 56 -13.83 -1.77 -2.02
C ASP A 56 -14.29 -1.82 -0.55
N ALA A 57 -14.03 -2.91 0.13
CA ALA A 57 -14.09 -2.92 1.58
C ALA A 57 -12.86 -2.19 2.16
N VAL A 58 -12.93 -1.77 3.39
CA VAL A 58 -11.84 -1.09 4.11
C VAL A 58 -10.73 -2.10 4.39
N VAL A 59 -9.76 -2.23 3.45
CA VAL A 59 -8.76 -3.30 3.39
C VAL A 59 -7.73 -3.18 4.49
N TYR A 60 -7.33 -1.99 4.91
CA TYR A 60 -6.38 -1.78 6.01
C TYR A 60 -6.82 -2.37 7.36
N LYS A 61 -8.05 -2.88 7.46
CA LYS A 61 -8.47 -3.69 8.62
C LYS A 61 -7.88 -5.09 8.65
N ASP A 62 -7.27 -5.55 7.55
CA ASP A 62 -6.35 -6.69 7.51
C ASP A 62 -4.90 -6.18 7.48
N ASN A 63 -3.92 -7.09 7.49
CA ASN A 63 -2.57 -6.74 7.04
C ASN A 63 -2.62 -6.45 5.55
N ASP A 64 -2.10 -5.31 5.13
CA ASP A 64 -2.14 -4.92 3.73
C ASP A 64 -0.87 -4.18 3.28
N PHE A 65 -0.82 -3.92 1.99
CA PHE A 65 0.15 -3.06 1.34
C PHE A 65 -0.58 -1.94 0.61
N GLU A 66 -0.10 -0.72 0.78
CA GLU A 66 -0.72 0.48 0.26
C GLU A 66 0.23 1.27 -0.64
N ILE A 67 -0.33 1.88 -1.67
CA ILE A 67 0.36 2.80 -2.58
C ILE A 67 -0.38 4.13 -2.57
N PHE A 68 0.37 5.21 -2.38
CA PHE A 68 -0.13 6.59 -2.45
C PHE A 68 0.57 7.31 -3.58
N LEU A 69 -0.19 7.93 -4.49
CA LEU A 69 0.33 8.62 -5.68
C LEU A 69 -0.30 10.01 -5.80
N ASP A 70 0.52 11.04 -5.75
CA ASP A 70 0.13 12.43 -6.02
C ASP A 70 0.88 12.93 -7.27
N PRO A 71 0.19 12.90 -8.44
CA PRO A 71 0.85 13.12 -9.73
C PRO A 71 1.38 14.53 -9.97
N ASP A 72 0.84 15.55 -9.35
CA ASP A 72 1.29 16.94 -9.51
C ASP A 72 1.82 17.57 -8.22
N GLY A 73 1.82 16.79 -7.12
CA GLY A 73 2.41 17.17 -5.85
C GLY A 73 1.69 18.31 -5.13
N ASP A 74 0.44 18.58 -5.48
CA ASP A 74 -0.34 19.68 -4.91
C ASP A 74 -1.14 19.27 -3.66
N THR A 75 -1.00 18.00 -3.23
CA THR A 75 -1.66 17.38 -2.07
C THR A 75 -3.16 17.15 -2.23
N HIS A 76 -3.68 17.31 -3.44
CA HIS A 76 -5.08 17.12 -3.78
C HIS A 76 -5.22 16.12 -4.94
N ASN A 77 -6.38 15.48 -5.06
CA ASN A 77 -6.69 14.56 -6.15
C ASN A 77 -5.65 13.45 -6.30
N TYR A 78 -5.18 12.93 -5.17
CA TYR A 78 -4.22 11.84 -5.13
C TYR A 78 -4.92 10.47 -5.06
N TYR A 79 -4.18 9.44 -5.43
CA TYR A 79 -4.67 8.08 -5.51
C TYR A 79 -4.16 7.26 -4.33
N GLU A 80 -4.99 6.34 -3.88
CA GLU A 80 -4.68 5.33 -2.90
C GLU A 80 -5.11 3.97 -3.44
N LEU A 81 -4.30 2.96 -3.21
CA LEU A 81 -4.59 1.55 -3.50
C LEU A 81 -4.12 0.70 -2.35
N GLU A 82 -5.03 -0.06 -1.76
CA GLU A 82 -4.76 -1.03 -0.71
C GLU A 82 -4.95 -2.45 -1.25
N VAL A 83 -4.07 -3.39 -0.87
CA VAL A 83 -4.17 -4.81 -1.27
C VAL A 83 -3.76 -5.68 -0.09
N ASN A 84 -4.62 -6.66 0.29
CA ASN A 84 -4.31 -7.64 1.32
C ASN A 84 -3.77 -8.96 0.74
N ALA A 85 -3.44 -9.93 1.60
CA ALA A 85 -2.89 -11.21 1.19
C ALA A 85 -3.88 -12.09 0.40
N PHE A 86 -5.18 -11.82 0.42
CA PHE A 86 -6.18 -12.46 -0.45
C PHE A 86 -6.30 -11.82 -1.84
N GLU A 87 -5.45 -10.85 -2.18
CA GLU A 87 -5.56 -10.08 -3.43
C GLU A 87 -6.87 -9.24 -3.46
N THR A 88 -7.41 -8.89 -2.30
CA THR A 88 -8.55 -7.98 -2.23
C THR A 88 -8.04 -6.56 -2.36
N GLU A 89 -8.61 -5.82 -3.29
CA GLU A 89 -8.22 -4.46 -3.63
C GLU A 89 -9.25 -3.45 -3.11
N TRP A 90 -8.77 -2.30 -2.67
CA TRP A 90 -9.53 -1.09 -2.48
C TRP A 90 -8.76 0.08 -3.07
N ASP A 91 -9.28 0.66 -4.14
CA ASP A 91 -8.67 1.80 -4.81
C ASP A 91 -9.63 2.99 -4.83
N LEU A 92 -9.09 4.17 -4.55
CA LEU A 92 -9.87 5.36 -4.35
C LEU A 92 -9.11 6.62 -4.78
N ILE A 93 -9.85 7.71 -5.01
CA ILE A 93 -9.30 9.04 -5.19
C ILE A 93 -9.65 9.89 -3.98
N LEU A 94 -8.65 10.52 -3.40
CA LEU A 94 -8.84 11.54 -2.39
C LEU A 94 -8.77 12.92 -3.03
N LEU A 95 -9.89 13.63 -3.03
CA LEU A 95 -9.95 15.02 -3.54
C LEU A 95 -9.08 15.96 -2.72
N LYS A 96 -8.86 15.63 -1.46
CA LYS A 96 -7.96 16.28 -0.50
C LYS A 96 -7.76 15.39 0.73
N PRO A 97 -6.77 15.69 1.59
CA PRO A 97 -6.55 14.95 2.82
C PRO A 97 -7.78 14.89 3.72
N TYR A 98 -7.98 13.78 4.42
CA TYR A 98 -9.14 13.58 5.31
C TYR A 98 -9.27 14.64 6.41
N HIS A 99 -8.17 15.26 6.84
CA HIS A 99 -8.21 16.30 7.88
C HIS A 99 -8.72 17.66 7.36
N ASP A 100 -8.82 17.86 6.05
CA ASP A 100 -9.25 19.13 5.46
C ASP A 100 -10.77 19.27 5.33
N ALA A 101 -11.49 18.16 5.23
CA ALA A 101 -12.95 18.16 5.16
C ALA A 101 -13.54 16.74 5.35
N GLU A 102 -14.86 16.69 5.59
CA GLU A 102 -15.63 15.45 5.51
C GLU A 102 -15.88 15.02 4.06
N LYS A 103 -15.97 13.71 3.80
CA LYS A 103 -16.31 13.12 2.49
C LYS A 103 -15.40 13.60 1.36
N VAL A 104 -14.13 13.38 1.55
CA VAL A 104 -13.10 13.77 0.59
C VAL A 104 -12.72 12.64 -0.37
N ALA A 105 -13.05 11.38 -0.05
CA ALA A 105 -12.72 10.21 -0.84
C ALA A 105 -13.85 9.85 -1.82
N LEU A 106 -13.46 9.36 -2.99
CA LEU A 106 -14.31 8.70 -3.98
C LEU A 106 -14.06 7.20 -3.88
N ASP A 107 -14.69 6.57 -2.90
CA ASP A 107 -14.44 5.17 -2.48
C ASP A 107 -14.89 4.14 -3.51
N SER A 108 -15.79 4.51 -4.41
CA SER A 108 -16.32 3.65 -5.47
C SER A 108 -15.65 3.88 -6.82
N TRP A 109 -14.52 4.59 -6.83
CA TRP A 109 -13.77 4.75 -8.06
C TRP A 109 -12.74 3.63 -8.18
N ASP A 110 -12.73 2.99 -9.34
CA ASP A 110 -11.79 1.93 -9.67
C ASP A 110 -10.71 2.43 -10.64
N ILE A 111 -9.47 1.99 -10.48
CA ILE A 111 -8.40 2.21 -11.47
C ILE A 111 -8.69 1.36 -12.72
N PRO A 112 -9.08 1.96 -13.85
CA PRO A 112 -9.45 1.19 -15.03
C PRO A 112 -8.29 0.36 -15.57
N GLY A 113 -8.41 -0.97 -15.49
CA GLY A 113 -7.42 -1.92 -15.99
C GLY A 113 -6.26 -2.17 -15.04
N LEU A 114 -6.42 -1.89 -13.75
CA LEU A 114 -5.53 -2.34 -12.69
C LEU A 114 -5.31 -3.85 -12.80
N ILE A 115 -4.08 -4.28 -12.58
CA ILE A 115 -3.71 -5.69 -12.45
C ILE A 115 -2.90 -5.83 -11.18
N SER A 116 -3.35 -6.67 -10.27
CA SER A 116 -2.58 -7.09 -9.10
C SER A 116 -2.45 -8.60 -9.05
N LYS A 117 -1.38 -9.08 -8.42
CA LYS A 117 -1.17 -10.48 -8.11
C LYS A 117 -0.41 -10.62 -6.80
N VAL A 118 -0.96 -11.43 -5.93
CA VAL A 118 -0.36 -11.79 -4.65
C VAL A 118 0.27 -13.18 -4.72
N HIS A 119 1.42 -13.33 -4.10
CA HIS A 119 2.07 -14.62 -3.88
C HIS A 119 2.45 -14.73 -2.40
N VAL A 120 2.03 -15.82 -1.75
CA VAL A 120 2.36 -16.12 -0.36
C VAL A 120 3.43 -17.21 -0.32
N GLU A 121 4.52 -16.95 0.40
CA GLU A 121 5.54 -17.95 0.72
C GLU A 121 5.21 -18.63 2.05
N GLY A 122 4.15 -19.43 2.04
CA GLY A 122 3.55 -20.08 3.20
C GLY A 122 2.08 -20.41 2.95
N THR A 123 1.25 -20.32 3.97
CA THR A 123 -0.17 -20.67 3.94
C THR A 123 -1.02 -19.59 4.64
N ILE A 124 -1.95 -18.98 3.92
CA ILE A 124 -2.81 -17.94 4.51
C ILE A 124 -3.74 -18.57 5.55
N ASN A 125 -3.82 -17.96 6.74
CA ASN A 125 -4.73 -18.35 7.83
C ASN A 125 -4.47 -19.76 8.40
N ASP A 126 -3.27 -20.29 8.27
CA ASP A 126 -2.91 -21.56 8.92
C ASP A 126 -1.88 -21.32 10.04
N PRO A 127 -2.29 -21.27 11.31
CA PRO A 127 -1.37 -21.06 12.43
C PRO A 127 -0.55 -22.30 12.81
N SER A 128 -0.65 -23.38 12.06
CA SER A 128 0.12 -24.62 12.31
C SER A 128 1.50 -24.61 11.67
N ASP A 129 1.76 -23.72 10.74
CA ASP A 129 3.06 -23.52 10.09
C ASP A 129 3.65 -22.14 10.39
N MET A 130 4.78 -21.85 9.80
CA MET A 130 5.43 -20.55 9.87
C MET A 130 5.74 -20.09 8.45
N ASP A 131 5.16 -18.99 8.06
CA ASP A 131 5.34 -18.40 6.75
C ASP A 131 6.69 -17.68 6.65
N LYS A 132 7.09 -17.33 5.43
CA LYS A 132 8.18 -16.37 5.22
C LYS A 132 7.66 -14.97 4.98
N GLY A 133 6.49 -14.85 4.38
CA GLY A 133 5.87 -13.61 4.03
C GLY A 133 5.06 -13.69 2.74
N TRP A 134 4.74 -12.54 2.20
CA TRP A 134 3.99 -12.43 0.96
C TRP A 134 4.52 -11.28 0.10
N SER A 135 4.21 -11.36 -1.16
CA SER A 135 4.56 -10.31 -2.12
C SER A 135 3.36 -9.95 -2.97
N VAL A 136 3.34 -8.73 -3.46
CA VAL A 136 2.36 -8.27 -4.43
C VAL A 136 3.07 -7.64 -5.63
N GLU A 137 2.60 -7.96 -6.83
CA GLU A 137 2.96 -7.28 -8.07
C GLU A 137 1.75 -6.53 -8.59
N ILE A 138 1.93 -5.24 -8.88
CA ILE A 138 0.86 -4.33 -9.30
C ILE A 138 1.28 -3.65 -10.60
N ALA A 139 0.36 -3.60 -11.58
CA ALA A 139 0.53 -2.83 -12.80
C ALA A 139 -0.65 -1.86 -12.97
N ILE A 140 -0.36 -0.57 -12.85
CA ILE A 140 -1.33 0.51 -13.04
C ILE A 140 -1.16 1.04 -14.47
N PRO A 141 -2.16 0.89 -15.36
CA PRO A 141 -2.04 1.44 -16.71
C PRO A 141 -2.09 2.97 -16.66
N TRP A 142 -1.21 3.66 -17.41
CA TRP A 142 -1.22 5.13 -17.47
C TRP A 142 -2.59 5.71 -17.82
N LYS A 143 -3.37 5.02 -18.66
CA LYS A 143 -4.74 5.39 -19.00
C LYS A 143 -5.74 5.24 -17.84
N GLY A 144 -5.35 4.57 -16.76
CA GLY A 144 -6.14 4.41 -15.54
C GLY A 144 -6.19 5.69 -14.70
N PHE A 145 -5.19 6.56 -14.85
CA PHE A 145 -5.19 7.84 -14.17
C PHE A 145 -6.11 8.85 -14.86
N ILE A 146 -6.79 9.69 -14.09
CA ILE A 146 -7.67 10.72 -14.62
C ILE A 146 -6.84 11.89 -15.15
N ASN A 147 -6.87 12.11 -16.47
CA ASN A 147 -6.12 13.18 -17.14
C ASN A 147 -6.61 14.62 -16.83
N ASN A 148 -7.58 14.80 -15.94
CA ASN A 148 -8.12 16.10 -15.56
C ASN A 148 -7.33 16.77 -14.43
N PHE A 149 -6.41 16.05 -13.81
CA PHE A 149 -5.45 16.58 -12.87
C PHE A 149 -4.27 17.15 -13.67
N ARG A 150 -3.53 18.07 -13.13
CA ARG A 150 -2.52 18.88 -13.83
C ARG A 150 -1.37 18.08 -14.47
N SER A 151 -1.20 16.83 -14.08
CA SER A 151 -0.20 15.92 -14.65
C SER A 151 -0.67 15.26 -15.94
N LYS A 152 0.27 14.87 -16.78
CA LYS A 152 0.03 14.05 -17.99
C LYS A 152 0.38 12.60 -17.72
N THR A 153 -0.33 11.71 -18.39
CA THR A 153 -0.05 10.27 -18.34
C THR A 153 0.11 9.69 -19.74
N PRO A 154 1.19 8.95 -20.02
CA PRO A 154 2.35 8.76 -19.15
C PRO A 154 3.09 10.06 -18.85
N PRO A 155 3.82 10.17 -17.73
CA PRO A 155 4.64 11.33 -17.43
C PRO A 155 5.74 11.51 -18.46
N THR A 156 6.12 12.74 -18.70
CA THR A 156 7.25 13.10 -19.57
C THR A 156 8.53 13.24 -18.76
N ASP A 157 9.68 13.14 -19.42
CA ASP A 157 10.98 13.31 -18.77
C ASP A 157 11.07 14.64 -18.02
N GLY A 158 11.44 14.59 -16.73
CA GLY A 158 11.53 15.74 -15.84
C GLY A 158 10.25 16.03 -15.03
N GLU A 159 9.14 15.36 -15.27
CA GLU A 159 7.97 15.44 -14.38
C GLU A 159 8.25 14.72 -13.05
N ILE A 160 7.75 15.29 -11.98
CA ILE A 160 7.94 14.78 -10.61
C ILE A 160 6.57 14.41 -10.05
N TRP A 161 6.43 13.17 -9.66
CA TRP A 161 5.28 12.66 -8.90
C TRP A 161 5.71 12.42 -7.45
N LYS A 162 4.83 12.67 -6.52
CA LYS A 162 5.03 12.23 -5.14
C LYS A 162 4.45 10.84 -4.97
N VAL A 163 5.19 10.01 -4.26
CA VAL A 163 4.84 8.61 -4.03
C VAL A 163 5.22 8.23 -2.62
N ASN A 164 4.35 7.52 -1.93
CA ASN A 164 4.69 6.81 -0.71
C ASN A 164 4.05 5.42 -0.69
N PHE A 165 4.57 4.58 0.16
CA PHE A 165 4.09 3.23 0.38
C PHE A 165 3.89 3.02 1.87
N SER A 166 2.84 2.26 2.21
CA SER A 166 2.60 1.83 3.58
C SER A 166 2.36 0.32 3.63
N ARG A 167 2.63 -0.25 4.77
CA ARG A 167 2.14 -1.53 5.23
C ARG A 167 1.38 -1.29 6.52
N VAL A 168 0.09 -1.60 6.54
CA VAL A 168 -0.62 -1.75 7.80
C VAL A 168 -0.37 -3.15 8.33
N HIS A 169 0.06 -3.23 9.58
CA HIS A 169 0.32 -4.50 10.25
C HIS A 169 -0.44 -4.57 11.58
N TRP A 170 -1.20 -5.65 11.75
CA TRP A 170 -1.92 -5.97 12.97
C TRP A 170 -1.26 -7.16 13.65
N ASP A 171 -0.96 -7.01 14.93
CA ASP A 171 -0.56 -8.15 15.75
C ASP A 171 -1.72 -9.13 15.92
N THR A 172 -1.40 -10.40 15.81
CA THR A 172 -2.36 -11.50 15.99
C THR A 172 -1.91 -12.43 17.10
N GLU A 173 -2.87 -13.12 17.70
CA GLU A 173 -2.69 -14.25 18.58
C GLU A 173 -3.47 -15.45 18.05
N ILE A 174 -3.09 -16.65 18.48
CA ILE A 174 -3.80 -17.88 18.08
C ILE A 174 -4.83 -18.21 19.16
N LYS A 175 -6.11 -18.21 18.78
CA LYS A 175 -7.23 -18.65 19.61
C LYS A 175 -8.03 -19.73 18.89
N ASP A 176 -8.23 -20.86 19.53
CA ASP A 176 -9.00 -22.00 19.00
C ASP A 176 -8.51 -22.49 17.61
N GLY A 177 -7.21 -22.29 17.31
CA GLY A 177 -6.59 -22.69 16.04
C GLY A 177 -6.75 -21.67 14.91
N GLU A 178 -7.15 -20.45 15.18
CA GLU A 178 -7.31 -19.37 14.22
C GLU A 178 -6.52 -18.13 14.66
N TYR A 179 -6.09 -17.30 13.70
CA TYR A 179 -5.53 -15.97 13.98
C TYR A 179 -6.63 -15.01 14.40
N VAL A 180 -6.42 -14.32 15.50
CA VAL A 180 -7.29 -13.26 16.02
C VAL A 180 -6.44 -12.04 16.32
N LYS A 181 -6.89 -10.87 15.89
CA LYS A 181 -6.20 -9.61 16.24
C LYS A 181 -6.12 -9.44 17.75
N THR A 182 -4.99 -8.93 18.21
CA THR A 182 -4.84 -8.47 19.59
C THR A 182 -5.61 -7.16 19.81
N ASP A 183 -5.65 -6.69 21.07
CA ASP A 183 -6.21 -5.38 21.42
C ASP A 183 -5.24 -4.21 21.10
N SER A 184 -4.06 -4.50 20.54
CA SER A 184 -3.10 -3.47 20.10
C SER A 184 -3.62 -2.72 18.88
N PRO A 185 -3.33 -1.42 18.76
CA PRO A 185 -3.58 -0.72 17.50
C PRO A 185 -2.68 -1.28 16.40
N GLU A 186 -3.07 -0.99 15.16
CA GLU A 186 -2.23 -1.27 13.99
C GLU A 186 -0.90 -0.52 14.02
N PHE A 187 0.08 -1.11 13.36
CA PHE A 187 1.31 -0.42 12.99
C PHE A 187 1.18 0.09 11.56
N ASN A 188 1.66 1.30 11.33
CA ASN A 188 1.78 1.88 9.99
C ASN A 188 3.27 2.01 9.67
N TRP A 189 3.79 1.11 8.85
CA TRP A 189 5.17 1.11 8.40
C TRP A 189 5.26 1.65 6.98
N VAL A 190 6.09 2.64 6.76
CA VAL A 190 6.13 3.41 5.51
C VAL A 190 7.54 3.51 4.92
N TRP A 191 7.61 3.75 3.62
CA TRP A 191 8.88 4.05 2.97
C TRP A 191 9.39 5.46 3.34
N SER A 192 8.54 6.49 3.29
CA SER A 192 8.87 7.86 3.67
C SER A 192 8.15 8.26 4.95
N PRO A 193 8.86 8.39 6.09
CA PRO A 193 8.24 8.70 7.38
C PRO A 193 7.72 10.13 7.41
N GLN A 194 6.57 10.31 8.07
CA GLN A 194 5.87 11.60 8.13
C GLN A 194 6.08 12.33 9.46
N GLY A 195 6.63 11.64 10.48
CA GLY A 195 6.73 12.19 11.85
C GLY A 195 5.38 12.32 12.54
N HIS A 196 4.33 11.72 12.01
CA HIS A 196 2.96 11.76 12.49
C HIS A 196 2.20 10.50 12.08
N ILE A 197 1.23 10.06 12.89
CA ILE A 197 0.46 8.83 12.64
C ILE A 197 -0.44 8.87 11.40
N TYR A 198 -0.83 10.05 10.91
CA TYR A 198 -1.72 10.14 9.75
C TYR A 198 -0.98 9.97 8.43
N MET A 199 -1.37 8.97 7.64
CA MET A 199 -0.81 8.71 6.32
C MET A 199 -1.12 9.82 5.31
N HIS A 200 -2.26 10.49 5.45
CA HIS A 200 -2.75 11.50 4.51
C HIS A 200 -2.14 12.89 4.71
N PHE A 201 -0.81 12.95 4.69
CA PHE A 201 -0.02 14.18 4.61
C PHE A 201 0.89 14.15 3.38
N PRO A 202 0.33 14.32 2.14
CA PRO A 202 1.09 14.13 0.89
C PRO A 202 2.34 15.00 0.74
N HIS A 203 2.46 16.08 1.49
CA HIS A 203 3.66 16.92 1.46
C HIS A 203 4.92 16.22 2.02
N PHE A 204 4.76 15.12 2.76
CA PHE A 204 5.88 14.30 3.25
C PHE A 204 6.22 13.10 2.34
N TRP A 205 5.44 12.85 1.31
CA TRP A 205 5.68 11.77 0.35
C TRP A 205 6.82 12.07 -0.62
#